data_00a4442fb4a83051e904b3695b7064b5
#
_entry.id   00a4442fb4a83051e904b3695b7064b5
#
_cell.length_a   1.000
_cell.length_b   1.000
_cell.length_c   1.000
_cell.angle_alpha   90.00
_cell.angle_beta   90.00
_cell.angle_gamma   90.00
#
_symmetry.space_group_name_H-M   'P 1'
#
loop_
_entity.id
_entity.type
_entity.pdbx_description
1 polymer ?
#
loop_
_entity_poly.entity_id
_entity_poly.type
_entity_poly.pdbx_seq_one_letter_code
_entity_poly.pdbx_strand_id
1 'polypeptide(L)' 'MIKYDPLWIWIKENGEGNFKLTFSEIEEIVGQPIDHSFLNYKKELTQYGWEVGKISMKNRTVVFEKR' A
#
# COMPACT_ATOMS: atom_id res chain seq x y z
N MET A 1 15.17 -0.04 -8.74
CA MET A 1 14.09 -0.89 -8.22
C MET A 1 13.40 -0.19 -7.06
N ILE A 2 12.08 -0.16 -7.08
CA ILE A 2 11.31 0.57 -6.07
C ILE A 2 10.96 -0.36 -4.91
N LYS A 3 11.18 0.12 -3.70
CA LYS A 3 11.02 -0.66 -2.48
C LYS A 3 9.63 -1.29 -2.34
N TYR A 4 8.60 -0.58 -2.78
CA TYR A 4 7.22 -1.02 -2.60
C TYR A 4 6.59 -1.63 -3.85
N ASP A 5 7.37 -1.90 -4.88
CA ASP A 5 6.85 -2.53 -6.09
C ASP A 5 6.08 -3.82 -5.82
N PRO A 6 6.57 -4.73 -4.95
CA PRO A 6 5.80 -5.94 -4.66
C PRO A 6 4.40 -5.64 -4.13
N LEU A 7 4.26 -4.60 -3.31
CA LEU A 7 2.97 -4.19 -2.78
C LEU A 7 2.07 -3.63 -3.87
N TRP A 8 2.63 -2.76 -4.73
CA TRP A 8 1.83 -2.15 -5.82
C TRP A 8 1.32 -3.21 -6.78
N ILE A 9 2.15 -4.18 -7.10
CA ILE A 9 1.76 -5.28 -8.00
C ILE A 9 0.69 -6.13 -7.35
N TRP A 10 0.85 -6.43 -6.05
CA TRP A 10 -0.12 -7.22 -5.31
C TRP A 10 -1.50 -6.54 -5.32
N ILE A 11 -1.51 -5.22 -5.08
CA ILE A 11 -2.76 -4.45 -5.07
C ILE A 11 -3.42 -4.48 -6.45
N LYS A 12 -2.62 -4.29 -7.49
CA LYS A 12 -3.12 -4.31 -8.86
C LYS A 12 -3.77 -5.64 -9.22
N GLU A 13 -3.17 -6.74 -8.76
CA GLU A 13 -3.63 -8.07 -9.10
C GLU A 13 -4.77 -8.58 -8.21
N ASN A 14 -4.83 -8.14 -6.97
CA ASN A 14 -5.76 -8.69 -5.99
C ASN A 14 -6.85 -7.73 -5.52
N GLY A 15 -6.70 -6.45 -5.74
CA GLY A 15 -7.67 -5.47 -5.27
C GLY A 15 -8.96 -5.48 -6.08
N GLU A 16 -10.09 -5.37 -5.39
CA GLU A 16 -11.41 -5.35 -6.02
C GLU A 16 -12.24 -4.19 -5.50
N GLY A 17 -11.75 -2.97 -5.68
CA GLY A 17 -12.39 -1.80 -5.13
C GLY A 17 -11.65 -1.36 -3.88
N ASN A 18 -12.25 -0.49 -3.10
CA ASN A 18 -11.58 0.03 -1.92
C ASN A 18 -11.41 -1.06 -0.87
N PHE A 19 -10.23 -1.13 -0.27
CA PHE A 19 -9.95 -2.13 0.75
C PHE A 19 -8.88 -1.63 1.71
N LYS A 20 -8.68 -2.35 2.80
CA LYS A 20 -7.76 -1.97 3.86
C LYS A 20 -6.82 -3.12 4.19
N LEU A 21 -5.54 -2.78 4.41
CA LEU A 21 -4.54 -3.75 4.85
C LEU A 21 -3.94 -3.25 6.17
N THR A 22 -3.57 -4.20 7.04
CA THR A 22 -2.81 -3.86 8.24
C THR A 22 -1.35 -3.65 7.87
N PHE A 23 -0.60 -2.98 8.75
CA PHE A 23 0.83 -2.81 8.54
C PHE A 23 1.53 -4.17 8.45
N SER A 24 1.08 -5.13 9.27
CA SER A 24 1.65 -6.49 9.25
C SER A 24 1.46 -7.16 7.90
N GLU A 25 0.27 -7.01 7.32
CA GLU A 25 0.00 -7.57 6.00
C GLU A 25 0.86 -6.94 4.93
N ILE A 26 1.03 -5.62 5.00
CA ILE A 26 1.89 -4.90 4.05
C ILE A 26 3.33 -5.37 4.18
N GLU A 27 3.81 -5.52 5.42
CA GLU A 27 5.18 -5.97 5.67
C GLU A 27 5.42 -7.38 5.14
N GLU A 28 4.44 -8.26 5.24
CA GLU A 28 4.55 -9.61 4.67
C GLU A 28 4.66 -9.56 3.15
N ILE A 29 3.88 -8.72 2.50
CA ILE A 29 3.89 -8.60 1.05
C ILE A 29 5.21 -8.00 0.57
N VAL A 30 5.68 -6.96 1.24
CA VAL A 30 6.91 -6.24 0.88
C VAL A 30 8.17 -6.99 1.32
N GLY A 31 8.08 -7.72 2.42
CA GLY A 31 9.20 -8.46 2.97
C GLY A 31 10.10 -7.64 3.89
N GLN A 32 9.65 -6.47 4.31
CA GLN A 32 10.40 -5.61 5.21
C GLN A 32 9.45 -4.65 5.93
N PRO A 33 9.86 -4.10 7.08
CA PRO A 33 9.01 -3.21 7.84
C PRO A 33 8.64 -1.95 7.08
N ILE A 34 7.42 -1.47 7.30
CA ILE A 34 6.96 -0.21 6.74
C ILE A 34 7.63 0.93 7.51
N ASP A 35 8.04 1.98 6.80
CA ASP A 35 8.71 3.12 7.41
C ASP A 35 8.27 4.43 6.75
N HIS A 36 8.93 5.53 7.08
CA HIS A 36 8.58 6.84 6.56
C HIS A 36 8.66 6.94 5.03
N SER A 37 9.45 6.08 4.40
CA SER A 37 9.59 6.11 2.94
C SER A 37 8.27 5.73 2.26
N PHE A 38 7.39 5.03 2.96
CA PHE A 38 6.08 4.70 2.42
C PHE A 38 5.31 5.96 2.02
N LEU A 39 5.41 7.01 2.82
CA LEU A 39 4.73 8.28 2.53
C LEU A 39 5.27 8.94 1.27
N ASN A 40 6.54 8.69 0.96
CA ASN A 40 7.16 9.24 -0.24
C ASN A 40 6.80 8.42 -1.48
N TYR A 41 6.70 7.10 -1.33
CA TYR A 41 6.49 6.22 -2.48
C TYR A 41 5.02 5.94 -2.78
N LYS A 42 4.11 6.30 -1.90
CA LYS A 42 2.69 6.01 -2.11
C LYS A 42 2.13 6.63 -3.39
N LYS A 43 2.75 7.71 -3.87
CA LYS A 43 2.34 8.37 -5.10
C LYS A 43 2.51 7.48 -6.32
N GLU A 44 3.43 6.52 -6.26
CA GLU A 44 3.69 5.63 -7.37
C GLU A 44 2.53 4.69 -7.64
N LEU A 45 1.73 4.43 -6.61
CA LEU A 45 0.57 3.56 -6.75
C LEU A 45 -0.44 4.13 -7.74
N THR A 46 -0.47 5.44 -7.91
CA THR A 46 -1.39 6.08 -8.85
C THR A 46 -1.14 5.64 -10.28
N GLN A 47 0.09 5.22 -10.60
CA GLN A 47 0.44 4.72 -11.92
C GLN A 47 -0.23 3.39 -12.22
N TYR A 48 -0.68 2.69 -11.19
CA TYR A 48 -1.36 1.40 -11.30
C TYR A 48 -2.88 1.55 -11.23
N GLY A 49 -3.38 2.77 -11.18
CA GLY A 49 -4.81 3.02 -11.10
C GLY A 49 -5.38 2.95 -9.68
N TRP A 50 -4.53 3.09 -8.68
CA TRP A 50 -4.91 3.06 -7.28
C TRP A 50 -4.31 4.24 -6.54
N GLU A 51 -4.80 4.50 -5.36
CA GLU A 51 -4.19 5.52 -4.49
C GLU A 51 -4.29 5.09 -3.03
N VAL A 52 -3.39 5.63 -2.21
CA VAL A 52 -3.43 5.41 -0.77
C VAL A 52 -4.40 6.44 -0.19
N GLY A 53 -5.41 5.93 0.50
CA GLY A 53 -6.38 6.78 1.17
C GLY A 53 -5.94 7.08 2.60
N LYS A 54 -6.77 6.71 3.56
CA LYS A 54 -6.48 7.01 4.96
C LYS A 54 -5.44 6.06 5.54
N ILE A 55 -4.48 6.62 6.27
CA ILE A 55 -3.52 5.84 7.04
C ILE A 55 -3.85 6.05 8.51
N SER A 56 -4.11 4.97 9.24
CA SER A 56 -4.39 5.04 10.66
C SER A 56 -3.20 4.47 11.45
N MET A 57 -2.47 5.36 12.10
CA MET A 57 -1.35 4.94 12.94
C MET A 57 -1.83 4.22 14.19
N LYS A 58 -2.97 4.61 14.69
CA LYS A 58 -3.56 4.00 15.88
C LYS A 58 -3.95 2.54 15.64
N ASN A 59 -4.59 2.28 14.51
CA ASN A 59 -5.05 0.94 14.15
C ASN A 59 -4.03 0.17 13.31
N ARG A 60 -2.96 0.83 12.90
CA ARG A 60 -1.92 0.29 12.03
C ARG A 60 -2.52 -0.29 10.75
N THR A 61 -3.32 0.53 10.08
CA THR A 61 -3.98 0.14 8.84
C THR A 61 -3.82 1.21 7.78
N VAL A 62 -3.91 0.77 6.52
CA VAL A 62 -3.86 1.66 5.36
C VAL A 62 -5.02 1.30 4.45
N VAL A 63 -5.78 2.30 4.04
CA VAL A 63 -6.88 2.12 3.10
C VAL A 63 -6.36 2.38 1.69
N PHE A 64 -6.66 1.47 0.77
CA PHE A 64 -6.33 1.63 -0.63
C PHE A 64 -7.60 1.85 -1.42
N GLU A 65 -7.58 2.85 -2.30
CA GLU A 65 -8.76 3.25 -3.05
C GLU A 65 -8.46 3.15 -4.55
N LYS A 66 -9.38 2.54 -5.26
CA LYS A 66 -9.25 2.42 -6.71
C LYS A 66 -9.66 3.74 -7.36
N ARG A 67 -8.84 4.21 -8.28
CA ARG A 67 -9.09 5.45 -8.99
C ARG A 67 -10.00 5.24 -10.20
#